data_1e07486fa741fde5ea777d2587b25cd5
#
_entry.id   1e07486fa741fde5ea777d2587b25cd5
#
_cell.length_a   1.000
_cell.length_b   1.000
_cell.length_c   1.000
_cell.angle_alpha   90.00
_cell.angle_beta   90.00
_cell.angle_gamma   90.00
#
_symmetry.space_group_name_H-M   'P 1'
#
loop_
_entity.id
_entity.type
_entity.pdbx_description
1 polymer ?
#
loop_
_entity_poly.entity_id
_entity_poly.type
_entity_poly.pdbx_seq_one_letter_code
_entity_poly.pdbx_strand_id
1 'polypeptide(L)'
;MRCLHFTDRGNAANEDFACAGPLPAGGAYGVVIDGATGLAGEPLFPGRFATNAQWFSHTVGAALCRALEAGVPAGEALGGAVAAAREELEGAAGAPLADQDADAVPSAALALAVVGEKDVELWGLGDSPLVALTRAGELVVSTDEALEALDARVVELMVERSAGRDLTVAERRALVRDEVVANRRRRNAPGGYWCLDPSGAGIAHARRITLPRAEVVAVAGMTDGLFRAFGQYGLASLAEWLPRATYFSAQLLCDRMRALEAADARLTRFPRMKVGDDASLFWLGA
;
A
#
# COMPACT_ATOMS: atom_id res chain seq x y z
N MET A 1 -19.10 -9.69 12.33
CA MET A 1 -17.74 -9.67 11.75
C MET A 1 -16.86 -8.80 12.62
N ARG A 2 -15.60 -9.20 12.87
CA ARG A 2 -14.63 -8.38 13.58
C ARG A 2 -13.79 -7.62 12.56
N CYS A 3 -13.53 -6.34 12.82
CA CYS A 3 -12.70 -5.48 11.98
C CYS A 3 -11.59 -4.88 12.83
N LEU A 4 -10.41 -4.75 12.28
CA LEU A 4 -9.34 -3.94 12.85
C LEU A 4 -8.55 -3.28 11.73
N HIS A 5 -7.96 -2.15 12.03
CA HIS A 5 -6.90 -1.56 11.23
C HIS A 5 -5.74 -1.16 12.16
N PHE A 6 -4.56 -1.09 11.59
CA PHE A 6 -3.33 -0.75 12.27
C PHE A 6 -2.43 0.04 11.33
N THR A 7 -1.72 1.02 11.86
CA THR A 7 -0.70 1.75 11.13
C THR A 7 0.43 2.14 12.08
N ASP A 8 1.67 2.03 11.62
CA ASP A 8 2.88 2.41 12.32
C ASP A 8 3.82 3.15 11.37
N ARG A 9 4.33 4.28 11.85
CA ARG A 9 5.21 5.12 11.07
C ARG A 9 6.66 4.59 11.07
N GLY A 10 7.20 4.27 9.90
CA GLY A 10 8.60 3.87 9.71
C GLY A 10 9.50 4.95 9.11
N ASN A 11 8.92 6.01 8.57
CA ASN A 11 9.59 7.13 7.91
C ASN A 11 9.40 8.46 8.65
N ALA A 12 9.87 9.57 8.08
CA ALA A 12 9.68 10.91 8.64
C ALA A 12 8.20 11.32 8.71
N ALA A 13 7.40 10.91 7.72
CA ALA A 13 5.95 11.03 7.68
C ALA A 13 5.34 9.65 7.44
N ASN A 14 4.16 9.38 7.97
CA ASN A 14 3.40 8.20 7.63
C ASN A 14 2.59 8.49 6.35
N GLU A 15 3.01 7.91 5.24
CA GLU A 15 2.35 8.05 3.94
C GLU A 15 1.25 7.00 3.73
N ASP A 16 1.13 6.02 4.64
CA ASP A 16 0.09 5.01 4.63
C ASP A 16 -1.23 5.52 5.21
N PHE A 17 -2.32 5.01 4.66
CA PHE A 17 -3.66 5.11 5.23
C PHE A 17 -4.22 3.70 5.47
N ALA A 18 -4.81 3.47 6.64
CA ALA A 18 -5.52 2.22 6.95
C ALA A 18 -6.84 2.49 7.65
N CYS A 19 -7.88 1.79 7.24
CA CYS A 19 -9.21 1.84 7.84
C CYS A 19 -9.93 0.51 7.67
N ALA A 20 -10.82 0.20 8.59
CA ALA A 20 -11.78 -0.91 8.46
C ALA A 20 -13.03 -0.59 9.25
N GLY A 21 -14.17 -0.96 8.73
CA GLY A 21 -15.46 -0.67 9.37
C GLY A 21 -16.61 -1.55 8.88
N PRO A 22 -17.78 -1.43 9.53
CA PRO A 22 -18.99 -2.11 9.09
C PRO A 22 -19.60 -1.44 7.86
N LEU A 23 -20.31 -2.23 7.04
CA LEU A 23 -21.14 -1.74 5.96
C LEU A 23 -22.60 -1.58 6.42
N PRO A 24 -23.35 -0.61 5.88
CA PRO A 24 -24.74 -0.35 6.30
C PRO A 24 -25.70 -1.51 5.98
N ALA A 25 -25.44 -2.26 4.91
CA ALA A 25 -26.22 -3.45 4.53
C ALA A 25 -25.76 -4.75 5.25
N GLY A 26 -24.90 -4.63 6.24
CA GLY A 26 -24.22 -5.77 6.87
C GLY A 26 -22.91 -6.13 6.16
N GLY A 27 -22.04 -6.84 6.88
CA GLY A 27 -20.69 -7.10 6.41
C GLY A 27 -19.68 -6.07 6.86
N ALA A 28 -18.56 -5.95 6.14
CA ALA A 28 -17.47 -5.03 6.49
C ALA A 28 -16.61 -4.63 5.27
N TYR A 29 -15.88 -3.55 5.41
CA TYR A 29 -14.85 -3.14 4.46
C TYR A 29 -13.51 -2.97 5.16
N GLY A 30 -12.44 -3.07 4.39
CA GLY A 30 -11.09 -2.72 4.81
C GLY A 30 -10.34 -2.04 3.66
N VAL A 31 -9.59 -1.00 3.99
CA VAL A 31 -8.81 -0.18 3.04
C VAL A 31 -7.41 0.02 3.60
N VAL A 32 -6.42 -0.25 2.78
CA VAL A 32 -5.04 0.21 2.96
C VAL A 32 -4.62 0.92 1.68
N ILE A 33 -4.02 2.09 1.83
CA ILE A 33 -3.42 2.85 0.73
C ILE A 33 -1.99 3.21 1.15
N ASP A 34 -1.01 2.70 0.41
CA ASP A 34 0.42 2.95 0.62
C ASP A 34 0.85 4.09 -0.30
N GLY A 35 1.12 5.25 0.29
CA GLY A 35 1.49 6.45 -0.44
C GLY A 35 2.94 6.42 -0.90
N ALA A 36 3.16 6.66 -2.18
CA ALA A 36 4.49 6.74 -2.75
C ALA A 36 4.86 8.18 -3.09
N THR A 37 5.83 8.74 -2.34
CA THR A 37 6.35 10.10 -2.58
C THR A 37 6.80 10.28 -4.03
N GLY A 38 6.42 11.40 -4.63
CA GLY A 38 6.90 11.82 -5.96
C GLY A 38 8.43 11.94 -6.01
N LEU A 39 8.96 11.98 -7.22
CA LEU A 39 10.41 12.15 -7.45
C LEU A 39 10.84 13.63 -7.35
N ALA A 40 9.89 14.55 -7.44
CA ALA A 40 10.07 15.99 -7.43
C ALA A 40 8.87 16.70 -6.79
N GLY A 41 8.95 18.03 -6.64
CA GLY A 41 7.88 18.88 -6.16
C GLY A 41 7.89 19.12 -4.65
N GLU A 42 7.38 20.31 -4.28
CA GLU A 42 7.17 20.70 -2.88
C GLU A 42 5.78 20.23 -2.42
N PRO A 43 5.57 20.07 -1.10
CA PRO A 43 4.25 19.77 -0.56
C PRO A 43 3.22 20.84 -0.94
N LEU A 44 2.13 20.45 -1.60
CA LEU A 44 1.06 21.36 -2.02
C LEU A 44 0.13 21.77 -0.86
N PHE A 45 0.15 20.98 0.23
CA PHE A 45 -0.71 21.20 1.41
C PHE A 45 0.12 21.37 2.69
N PRO A 46 1.06 22.35 2.74
CA PRO A 46 1.94 22.53 3.89
C PRO A 46 1.12 22.85 5.15
N GLY A 47 1.53 22.30 6.29
CA GLY A 47 0.81 22.48 7.56
C GLY A 47 -0.35 21.49 7.78
N ARG A 48 -0.82 20.80 6.73
CA ARG A 48 -1.80 19.71 6.86
C ARG A 48 -1.15 18.33 6.65
N PHE A 49 -0.25 18.23 5.65
CA PHE A 49 0.45 17.01 5.29
C PHE A 49 1.93 17.30 5.06
N ALA A 50 2.77 16.33 5.38
CA ALA A 50 4.21 16.46 5.22
C ALA A 50 4.66 16.23 3.77
N THR A 51 3.90 15.41 3.02
CA THR A 51 4.19 15.08 1.61
C THR A 51 2.91 15.04 0.78
N ASN A 52 3.05 15.13 -0.53
CA ASN A 52 1.92 14.97 -1.46
C ASN A 52 1.38 13.53 -1.46
N ALA A 53 2.23 12.54 -1.19
CA ALA A 53 1.81 11.14 -1.08
C ALA A 53 0.95 10.91 0.17
N GLN A 54 1.36 11.47 1.32
CA GLN A 54 0.56 11.44 2.53
C GLN A 54 -0.81 12.10 2.30
N TRP A 55 -0.81 13.29 1.68
CA TRP A 55 -2.07 13.95 1.34
C TRP A 55 -2.96 13.06 0.49
N PHE A 56 -2.41 12.46 -0.58
CA PHE A 56 -3.19 11.67 -1.53
C PHE A 56 -3.77 10.41 -0.89
N SER A 57 -2.95 9.61 -0.20
CA SER A 57 -3.40 8.38 0.47
C SER A 57 -4.47 8.64 1.52
N HIS A 58 -4.29 9.68 2.34
CA HIS A 58 -5.23 10.04 3.40
C HIS A 58 -6.52 10.67 2.86
N THR A 59 -6.44 11.53 1.83
CA THR A 59 -7.61 12.16 1.24
C THR A 59 -8.48 11.15 0.51
N VAL A 60 -7.87 10.32 -0.34
CA VAL A 60 -8.57 9.24 -1.06
C VAL A 60 -9.11 8.22 -0.07
N GLY A 61 -8.31 7.77 0.88
CA GLY A 61 -8.72 6.78 1.87
C GLY A 61 -9.92 7.22 2.71
N ALA A 62 -9.87 8.44 3.23
CA ALA A 62 -10.99 8.99 4.02
C ALA A 62 -12.26 9.19 3.17
N ALA A 63 -12.16 9.62 1.92
CA ALA A 63 -13.30 9.77 1.03
C ALA A 63 -13.91 8.41 0.65
N LEU A 64 -13.04 7.43 0.33
CA LEU A 64 -13.44 6.06 0.01
C LEU A 64 -14.19 5.42 1.20
N CYS A 65 -13.66 5.52 2.41
CA CYS A 65 -14.31 4.96 3.61
C CYS A 65 -15.70 5.57 3.83
N ARG A 66 -15.83 6.90 3.74
CA ARG A 66 -17.15 7.57 3.86
C ARG A 66 -18.16 7.10 2.80
N ALA A 67 -17.72 6.91 1.56
CA ALA A 67 -18.58 6.43 0.48
C ALA A 67 -19.03 4.98 0.72
N LEU A 68 -18.14 4.10 1.18
CA LEU A 68 -18.47 2.72 1.55
C LEU A 68 -19.45 2.67 2.73
N GLU A 69 -19.25 3.50 3.75
CA GLU A 69 -20.14 3.65 4.90
C GLU A 69 -21.51 4.22 4.51
N ALA A 70 -21.58 4.97 3.42
CA ALA A 70 -22.84 5.42 2.82
C ALA A 70 -23.49 4.37 1.91
N GLY A 71 -22.87 3.20 1.72
CA GLY A 71 -23.39 2.11 0.89
C GLY A 71 -23.11 2.26 -0.61
N VAL A 72 -22.18 3.13 -0.99
CA VAL A 72 -21.76 3.27 -2.40
C VAL A 72 -20.95 2.04 -2.80
N PRO A 73 -21.19 1.44 -3.99
CA PRO A 73 -20.42 0.31 -4.50
C PRO A 73 -18.92 0.62 -4.60
N ALA A 74 -18.07 -0.36 -4.32
CA ALA A 74 -16.62 -0.18 -4.19
C ALA A 74 -15.95 0.56 -5.36
N GLY A 75 -16.28 0.19 -6.60
CA GLY A 75 -15.70 0.82 -7.79
C GLY A 75 -16.12 2.28 -7.99
N GLU A 76 -17.38 2.59 -7.69
CA GLU A 76 -17.93 3.95 -7.74
C GLU A 76 -17.33 4.81 -6.60
N ALA A 77 -17.28 4.26 -5.40
CA ALA A 77 -16.68 4.90 -4.24
C ALA A 77 -15.20 5.24 -4.48
N LEU A 78 -14.43 4.31 -5.03
CA LEU A 78 -13.02 4.52 -5.37
C LEU A 78 -12.85 5.59 -6.46
N GLY A 79 -13.64 5.49 -7.55
CA GLY A 79 -13.61 6.49 -8.62
C GLY A 79 -13.95 7.88 -8.15
N GLY A 80 -15.00 8.02 -7.33
CA GLY A 80 -15.40 9.30 -6.73
C GLY A 80 -14.37 9.89 -5.78
N ALA A 81 -13.72 9.04 -4.95
CA ALA A 81 -12.67 9.48 -4.04
C ALA A 81 -11.44 10.02 -4.78
N VAL A 82 -11.02 9.34 -5.86
CA VAL A 82 -9.89 9.78 -6.68
C VAL A 82 -10.23 11.05 -7.46
N ALA A 83 -11.44 11.16 -8.01
CA ALA A 83 -11.88 12.36 -8.71
C ALA A 83 -11.88 13.60 -7.80
N ALA A 84 -12.38 13.46 -6.56
CA ALA A 84 -12.36 14.55 -5.58
C ALA A 84 -10.92 14.96 -5.20
N ALA A 85 -10.01 14.00 -5.03
CA ALA A 85 -8.61 14.28 -4.77
C ALA A 85 -7.94 14.98 -5.97
N ARG A 86 -8.28 14.60 -7.21
CA ARG A 86 -7.80 15.28 -8.40
C ARG A 86 -8.24 16.75 -8.43
N GLU A 87 -9.51 17.05 -8.16
CA GLU A 87 -10.03 18.43 -8.11
C GLU A 87 -9.29 19.28 -7.06
N GLU A 88 -9.03 18.69 -5.86
CA GLU A 88 -8.27 19.37 -4.81
C GLU A 88 -6.82 19.64 -5.25
N LEU A 89 -6.16 18.66 -5.93
CA LEU A 89 -4.81 18.81 -6.46
C LEU A 89 -4.73 19.92 -7.52
N GLU A 90 -5.61 19.90 -8.50
CA GLU A 90 -5.66 20.89 -9.59
C GLU A 90 -5.92 22.29 -9.04
N GLY A 91 -6.80 22.41 -8.03
CA GLY A 91 -7.05 23.66 -7.33
C GLY A 91 -5.84 24.19 -6.58
N ALA A 92 -5.11 23.33 -5.87
CA ALA A 92 -3.92 23.72 -5.11
C ALA A 92 -2.72 24.06 -6.03
N ALA A 93 -2.56 23.31 -7.12
CA ALA A 93 -1.50 23.54 -8.10
C ALA A 93 -1.79 24.74 -9.03
N GLY A 94 -3.05 25.18 -9.14
CA GLY A 94 -3.49 26.20 -10.07
C GLY A 94 -3.39 25.80 -11.54
N ALA A 95 -3.28 24.51 -11.84
CA ALA A 95 -3.11 23.96 -13.19
C ALA A 95 -3.80 22.59 -13.32
N PRO A 96 -4.37 22.26 -14.50
CA PRO A 96 -4.87 20.92 -14.78
C PRO A 96 -3.80 19.85 -14.58
N LEU A 97 -4.22 18.63 -14.19
CA LEU A 97 -3.29 17.52 -13.96
C LEU A 97 -2.40 17.21 -15.19
N ALA A 98 -2.95 17.37 -16.39
CA ALA A 98 -2.21 17.13 -17.65
C ALA A 98 -1.03 18.08 -17.88
N ASP A 99 -1.05 19.26 -17.24
CA ASP A 99 -0.01 20.29 -17.36
C ASP A 99 0.99 20.25 -16.19
N GLN A 100 0.78 19.34 -15.22
CA GLN A 100 1.68 19.19 -14.07
C GLN A 100 2.86 18.27 -14.39
N ASP A 101 3.98 18.46 -13.70
CA ASP A 101 5.12 17.57 -13.80
C ASP A 101 4.75 16.15 -13.29
N ALA A 102 4.78 15.18 -14.19
CA ALA A 102 4.44 13.80 -13.88
C ALA A 102 5.32 13.19 -12.75
N ASP A 103 6.56 13.67 -12.59
CA ASP A 103 7.45 13.22 -11.51
C ASP A 103 7.05 13.82 -10.15
N ALA A 104 6.25 14.90 -10.11
CA ALA A 104 5.72 15.52 -8.89
C ALA A 104 4.34 14.98 -8.47
N VAL A 105 3.59 14.37 -9.40
CA VAL A 105 2.27 13.80 -9.12
C VAL A 105 2.39 12.59 -8.19
N PRO A 106 1.68 12.59 -7.03
CA PRO A 106 1.71 11.46 -6.10
C PRO A 106 1.05 10.22 -6.69
N SER A 107 1.44 9.05 -6.17
CA SER A 107 0.81 7.78 -6.47
C SER A 107 0.68 6.93 -5.21
N ALA A 108 -0.07 5.84 -5.28
CA ALA A 108 -0.22 4.93 -4.16
C ALA A 108 -0.54 3.50 -4.63
N ALA A 109 -0.17 2.51 -3.82
CA ALA A 109 -0.73 1.18 -3.93
C ALA A 109 -2.03 1.10 -3.12
N LEU A 110 -2.93 0.19 -3.51
CA LEU A 110 -4.24 -0.02 -2.87
C LEU A 110 -4.46 -1.50 -2.56
N ALA A 111 -4.86 -1.77 -1.35
CA ALA A 111 -5.55 -2.99 -0.96
C ALA A 111 -6.94 -2.63 -0.40
N LEU A 112 -8.00 -3.05 -1.09
CA LEU A 112 -9.39 -2.84 -0.67
C LEU A 112 -10.11 -4.18 -0.63
N ALA A 113 -10.82 -4.46 0.45
CA ALA A 113 -11.73 -5.59 0.57
C ALA A 113 -13.12 -5.12 0.98
N VAL A 114 -14.12 -5.70 0.34
CA VAL A 114 -15.54 -5.53 0.69
C VAL A 114 -16.13 -6.92 0.94
N VAL A 115 -16.54 -7.16 2.18
CA VAL A 115 -17.17 -8.40 2.60
C VAL A 115 -18.66 -8.17 2.73
N GLY A 116 -19.38 -8.58 1.71
CA GLY A 116 -20.84 -8.51 1.66
C GLY A 116 -21.51 -9.70 2.32
N GLU A 117 -22.79 -9.85 2.06
CA GLU A 117 -23.60 -10.97 2.58
C GLU A 117 -23.25 -12.29 1.90
N LYS A 118 -23.02 -12.28 0.58
CA LYS A 118 -22.78 -13.46 -0.24
C LYS A 118 -21.34 -13.62 -0.68
N ASP A 119 -20.67 -12.50 -0.96
CA ASP A 119 -19.37 -12.46 -1.61
C ASP A 119 -18.35 -11.61 -0.82
N VAL A 120 -17.10 -11.91 -1.05
CA VAL A 120 -15.94 -11.11 -0.67
C VAL A 120 -15.30 -10.59 -1.93
N GLU A 121 -15.26 -9.28 -2.11
CA GLU A 121 -14.59 -8.63 -3.22
C GLU A 121 -13.24 -8.09 -2.76
N LEU A 122 -12.19 -8.42 -3.49
CA LEU A 122 -10.82 -7.94 -3.28
C LEU A 122 -10.41 -7.09 -4.49
N TRP A 123 -9.87 -5.89 -4.25
CA TRP A 123 -9.41 -4.96 -5.27
C TRP A 123 -7.99 -4.53 -4.94
N GLY A 124 -7.03 -4.83 -5.81
CA GLY A 124 -5.62 -4.52 -5.65
C GLY A 124 -5.06 -3.66 -6.77
N LEU A 125 -4.28 -2.65 -6.43
CA LEU A 125 -3.45 -1.86 -7.34
C LEU A 125 -2.06 -1.68 -6.71
N GLY A 126 -1.01 -1.81 -7.52
CA GLY A 126 0.36 -1.79 -6.99
C GLY A 126 0.66 -3.01 -6.13
N ASP A 127 1.60 -2.87 -5.22
CA ASP A 127 2.26 -3.92 -4.44
C ASP A 127 1.78 -4.05 -2.99
N SER A 128 0.65 -3.42 -2.63
CA SER A 128 -0.02 -3.69 -1.35
C SER A 128 -0.74 -5.03 -1.40
N PRO A 129 -0.26 -6.08 -0.69
CA PRO A 129 -0.85 -7.41 -0.79
C PRO A 129 -2.25 -7.49 -0.15
N LEU A 130 -3.13 -8.20 -0.84
CA LEU A 130 -4.40 -8.69 -0.30
C LEU A 130 -4.28 -10.19 -0.06
N VAL A 131 -4.73 -10.63 1.09
CA VAL A 131 -4.68 -12.05 1.49
C VAL A 131 -6.04 -12.47 2.02
N ALA A 132 -6.58 -13.57 1.49
CA ALA A 132 -7.75 -14.24 2.05
C ALA A 132 -7.39 -15.65 2.47
N LEU A 133 -7.82 -16.04 3.67
CA LEU A 133 -7.73 -17.42 4.16
C LEU A 133 -9.08 -18.11 3.95
N THR A 134 -9.07 -19.21 3.23
CA THR A 134 -10.27 -20.02 3.02
C THR A 134 -10.49 -21.03 4.16
N ARG A 135 -11.71 -21.58 4.26
CA ARG A 135 -12.02 -22.68 5.20
C ARG A 135 -11.28 -23.97 4.88
N ALA A 136 -10.84 -24.14 3.64
CA ALA A 136 -9.98 -25.26 3.24
C ALA A 136 -8.53 -25.10 3.72
N GLY A 137 -8.20 -23.93 4.30
CA GLY A 137 -6.83 -23.62 4.77
C GLY A 137 -5.94 -23.05 3.67
N GLU A 138 -6.49 -22.72 2.51
CA GLU A 138 -5.74 -22.12 1.40
C GLU A 138 -5.60 -20.62 1.58
N LEU A 139 -4.42 -20.08 1.25
CA LEU A 139 -4.17 -18.65 1.15
C LEU A 139 -4.33 -18.18 -0.30
N VAL A 140 -5.27 -17.28 -0.53
CA VAL A 140 -5.39 -16.54 -1.79
C VAL A 140 -4.64 -15.23 -1.60
N VAL A 141 -3.55 -15.05 -2.33
CA VAL A 141 -2.71 -13.83 -2.27
C VAL A 141 -2.82 -13.09 -3.58
N SER A 142 -3.04 -11.79 -3.52
CA SER A 142 -3.08 -10.89 -4.67
C SER A 142 -2.12 -9.73 -4.45
N THR A 143 -1.08 -9.65 -5.28
CA THR A 143 -0.10 -8.55 -5.33
C THR A 143 0.30 -8.27 -6.76
N ASP A 144 1.07 -7.21 -7.02
CA ASP A 144 1.61 -6.90 -8.36
C ASP A 144 3.02 -7.48 -8.52
N GLU A 145 3.09 -8.74 -9.01
CA GLU A 145 4.37 -9.42 -9.23
C GLU A 145 5.31 -8.65 -10.19
N ALA A 146 4.76 -7.87 -11.11
CA ALA A 146 5.58 -7.09 -12.05
C ALA A 146 6.26 -5.90 -11.33
N LEU A 147 5.53 -5.23 -10.44
CA LEU A 147 6.09 -4.15 -9.62
C LEU A 147 7.10 -4.71 -8.61
N GLU A 148 6.76 -5.80 -7.91
CA GLU A 148 7.69 -6.48 -7.00
C GLU A 148 9.00 -6.89 -7.70
N ALA A 149 8.93 -7.40 -8.93
CA ALA A 149 10.11 -7.76 -9.71
C ALA A 149 10.96 -6.54 -10.09
N LEU A 150 10.33 -5.39 -10.40
CA LEU A 150 11.04 -4.13 -10.67
C LEU A 150 11.79 -3.65 -9.42
N ASP A 151 11.15 -3.68 -8.26
CA ASP A 151 11.76 -3.24 -7.00
C ASP A 151 12.85 -4.20 -6.52
N ALA A 152 12.63 -5.50 -6.63
CA ALA A 152 13.67 -6.50 -6.36
C ALA A 152 14.93 -6.27 -7.23
N ARG A 153 14.73 -5.96 -8.52
CA ARG A 153 15.85 -5.66 -9.43
C ARG A 153 16.62 -4.40 -9.04
N VAL A 154 15.94 -3.36 -8.57
CA VAL A 154 16.61 -2.14 -8.06
C VAL A 154 17.43 -2.46 -6.82
N VAL A 155 16.91 -3.27 -5.89
CA VAL A 155 17.65 -3.70 -4.69
C VAL A 155 18.89 -4.54 -5.07
N GLU A 156 18.75 -5.49 -6.00
CA GLU A 156 19.90 -6.27 -6.51
C GLU A 156 20.98 -5.37 -7.08
N LEU A 157 20.62 -4.43 -7.97
CA LEU A 157 21.56 -3.47 -8.55
C LEU A 157 22.25 -2.60 -7.49
N MET A 158 21.49 -2.19 -6.47
CA MET A 158 22.04 -1.44 -5.34
C MET A 158 23.10 -2.26 -4.59
N VAL A 159 22.84 -3.55 -4.33
CA VAL A 159 23.80 -4.46 -3.71
C VAL A 159 25.02 -4.65 -4.58
N GLU A 160 24.84 -4.96 -5.88
CA GLU A 160 25.92 -5.15 -6.85
C GLU A 160 26.84 -3.92 -6.93
N ARG A 161 26.25 -2.71 -7.08
CA ARG A 161 27.01 -1.46 -7.25
C ARG A 161 27.66 -0.96 -5.95
N SER A 162 27.18 -1.40 -4.79
CA SER A 162 27.77 -1.08 -3.49
C SER A 162 28.80 -2.10 -2.99
N ALA A 163 29.00 -3.22 -3.70
CA ALA A 163 29.88 -4.29 -3.27
C ALA A 163 31.32 -3.79 -3.04
N GLY A 164 31.92 -4.17 -1.91
CA GLY A 164 33.28 -3.79 -1.53
C GLY A 164 33.45 -2.31 -1.12
N ARG A 165 32.36 -1.53 -1.01
CA ARG A 165 32.37 -0.11 -0.65
C ARG A 165 31.70 0.11 0.72
N ASP A 166 32.29 0.94 1.56
CA ASP A 166 31.66 1.37 2.83
C ASP A 166 30.81 2.62 2.56
N LEU A 167 29.52 2.39 2.24
CA LEU A 167 28.58 3.43 1.86
C LEU A 167 27.43 3.52 2.87
N THR A 168 26.98 4.73 3.11
CA THR A 168 25.73 5.01 3.82
C THR A 168 24.52 4.52 3.00
N VAL A 169 23.35 4.37 3.64
CA VAL A 169 22.10 4.04 2.94
C VAL A 169 21.77 5.06 1.84
N ALA A 170 21.96 6.36 2.12
CA ALA A 170 21.72 7.43 1.16
C ALA A 170 22.62 7.31 -0.08
N GLU A 171 23.91 7.04 0.12
CA GLU A 171 24.87 6.85 -1.00
C GLU A 171 24.54 5.60 -1.82
N ARG A 172 24.13 4.48 -1.17
CA ARG A 172 23.68 3.28 -1.89
C ARG A 172 22.46 3.55 -2.75
N ARG A 173 21.46 4.25 -2.21
CA ARG A 173 20.25 4.66 -2.96
C ARG A 173 20.59 5.55 -4.15
N ALA A 174 21.56 6.46 -4.00
CA ALA A 174 22.00 7.32 -5.07
C ALA A 174 22.58 6.54 -6.28
N LEU A 175 23.16 5.35 -6.04
CA LEU A 175 23.68 4.49 -7.11
C LEU A 175 22.61 3.92 -8.05
N VAL A 176 21.35 3.88 -7.62
CA VAL A 176 20.21 3.28 -8.36
C VAL A 176 19.08 4.30 -8.60
N ARG A 177 19.39 5.59 -8.46
CA ARG A 177 18.37 6.64 -8.61
C ARG A 177 17.74 6.62 -10.00
N ASP A 178 18.55 6.45 -11.04
CA ASP A 178 18.07 6.48 -12.42
C ASP A 178 17.12 5.31 -12.71
N GLU A 179 17.38 4.12 -12.13
CA GLU A 179 16.51 2.97 -12.23
C GLU A 179 15.17 3.20 -11.51
N VAL A 180 15.22 3.79 -10.32
CA VAL A 180 13.99 4.18 -9.57
C VAL A 180 13.16 5.16 -10.38
N VAL A 181 13.78 6.19 -10.97
CA VAL A 181 13.11 7.16 -11.84
C VAL A 181 12.51 6.47 -13.07
N ALA A 182 13.29 5.62 -13.74
CA ALA A 182 12.83 4.90 -14.92
C ALA A 182 11.63 3.98 -14.61
N ASN A 183 11.66 3.27 -13.47
CA ASN A 183 10.54 2.44 -13.03
C ASN A 183 9.30 3.28 -12.72
N ARG A 184 9.44 4.40 -12.00
CA ARG A 184 8.33 5.31 -11.69
C ARG A 184 7.62 5.84 -12.94
N ARG A 185 8.35 6.12 -13.99
CA ARG A 185 7.80 6.59 -15.28
C ARG A 185 7.04 5.53 -16.06
N ARG A 186 7.09 4.26 -15.62
CA ARG A 186 6.31 3.15 -16.20
C ARG A 186 4.92 2.99 -15.56
N ARG A 187 4.59 3.80 -14.56
CA ARG A 187 3.29 3.72 -13.88
C ARG A 187 2.15 4.05 -14.84
N ASN A 188 1.03 3.39 -14.64
CA ASN A 188 -0.23 3.58 -15.36
C ASN A 188 -0.08 3.60 -16.89
N ALA A 189 0.81 2.74 -17.42
CA ALA A 189 1.08 2.59 -18.84
C ALA A 189 1.17 1.10 -19.25
N PRO A 190 0.79 0.73 -20.48
CA PRO A 190 0.96 -0.63 -20.99
C PRO A 190 2.42 -1.08 -20.92
N GLY A 191 2.65 -2.30 -20.41
CA GLY A 191 4.00 -2.83 -20.19
C GLY A 191 4.73 -2.28 -18.94
N GLY A 192 4.05 -1.46 -18.16
CA GLY A 192 4.46 -1.02 -16.84
C GLY A 192 3.64 -1.69 -15.73
N TYR A 193 3.26 -0.94 -14.73
CA TYR A 193 2.42 -1.37 -13.62
C TYR A 193 1.28 -0.39 -13.37
N TRP A 194 0.23 -0.85 -12.67
CA TRP A 194 -0.96 -0.05 -12.40
C TRP A 194 -1.06 0.28 -10.91
N CYS A 195 -1.22 1.57 -10.60
CA CYS A 195 -1.37 2.09 -9.25
C CYS A 195 -2.44 3.17 -9.17
N LEU A 196 -2.81 3.61 -7.98
CA LEU A 196 -3.61 4.81 -7.79
C LEU A 196 -2.76 6.05 -8.05
N ASP A 197 -3.32 6.99 -8.79
CA ASP A 197 -2.87 8.37 -8.89
C ASP A 197 -4.06 9.29 -9.18
N PRO A 198 -3.91 10.60 -9.15
CA PRO A 198 -5.01 11.53 -9.41
C PRO A 198 -5.65 11.43 -10.80
N SER A 199 -5.01 10.75 -11.78
CA SER A 199 -5.64 10.51 -13.08
C SER A 199 -6.78 9.49 -13.02
N GLY A 200 -6.74 8.57 -12.03
CA GLY A 200 -7.66 7.45 -11.92
C GLY A 200 -7.46 6.35 -12.96
N ALA A 201 -6.47 6.48 -13.86
CA ALA A 201 -6.26 5.53 -14.97
C ALA A 201 -6.04 4.09 -14.49
N GLY A 202 -5.38 3.90 -13.34
CA GLY A 202 -5.13 2.58 -12.76
C GLY A 202 -6.41 1.83 -12.35
N ILE A 203 -7.50 2.52 -12.02
CA ILE A 203 -8.72 1.89 -11.45
C ILE A 203 -9.31 0.83 -12.39
N ALA A 204 -9.31 1.09 -13.70
CA ALA A 204 -9.80 0.14 -14.70
C ALA A 204 -8.96 -1.15 -14.78
N HIS A 205 -7.74 -1.10 -14.29
CA HIS A 205 -6.76 -2.20 -14.29
C HIS A 205 -6.59 -2.86 -12.91
N ALA A 206 -7.42 -2.50 -11.93
CA ALA A 206 -7.38 -3.12 -10.61
C ALA A 206 -7.54 -4.65 -10.73
N ARG A 207 -6.66 -5.39 -10.05
CA ARG A 207 -6.81 -6.84 -9.88
C ARG A 207 -8.04 -7.08 -9.00
N ARG A 208 -8.98 -7.86 -9.51
CA ARG A 208 -10.24 -8.16 -8.82
C ARG A 208 -10.38 -9.63 -8.59
N ILE A 209 -10.66 -10.02 -7.35
CA ILE A 209 -10.97 -11.40 -6.98
C ILE A 209 -12.30 -11.38 -6.23
N THR A 210 -13.20 -12.27 -6.60
CA THR A 210 -14.46 -12.49 -5.88
C THR A 210 -14.45 -13.90 -5.32
N LEU A 211 -14.68 -14.02 -4.03
CA LEU A 211 -14.75 -15.30 -3.30
C LEU A 211 -16.12 -15.45 -2.65
N PRO A 212 -16.69 -16.68 -2.61
CA PRO A 212 -17.92 -16.92 -1.85
C PRO A 212 -17.67 -16.61 -0.37
N ARG A 213 -18.52 -15.77 0.24
CA ARG A 213 -18.37 -15.36 1.64
C ARG A 213 -18.32 -16.58 2.60
N ALA A 214 -19.08 -17.63 2.29
CA ALA A 214 -19.11 -18.84 3.10
C ALA A 214 -17.77 -19.60 3.14
N GLU A 215 -16.90 -19.40 2.17
CA GLU A 215 -15.59 -20.05 2.08
C GLU A 215 -14.46 -19.28 2.77
N VAL A 216 -14.68 -18.00 3.10
CA VAL A 216 -13.64 -17.12 3.66
C VAL A 216 -13.69 -17.12 5.18
N VAL A 217 -12.54 -17.30 5.81
CA VAL A 217 -12.34 -17.23 7.28
C VAL A 217 -11.90 -15.83 7.68
N ALA A 218 -10.93 -15.25 6.96
CA ALA A 218 -10.40 -13.94 7.24
C ALA A 218 -9.80 -13.32 5.97
N VAL A 219 -9.80 -12.00 5.92
CA VAL A 219 -9.16 -11.20 4.86
C VAL A 219 -8.26 -10.15 5.52
N ALA A 220 -7.10 -9.90 4.93
CA ALA A 220 -6.26 -8.75 5.28
C ALA A 220 -5.73 -8.09 4.02
N GLY A 221 -5.59 -6.76 4.07
CA GLY A 221 -4.75 -5.99 3.15
C GLY A 221 -3.63 -5.35 3.94
N MET A 222 -2.45 -5.27 3.37
CA MET A 222 -1.25 -4.74 4.03
C MET A 222 -0.47 -3.86 3.07
N THR A 223 0.32 -2.93 3.61
CA THR A 223 1.39 -2.31 2.83
C THR A 223 2.58 -3.26 2.71
N ASP A 224 3.41 -3.07 1.70
CA ASP A 224 4.62 -3.87 1.49
C ASP A 224 5.54 -3.79 2.73
N GLY A 225 5.59 -2.61 3.38
CA GLY A 225 6.35 -2.40 4.61
C GLY A 225 5.99 -3.37 5.73
N LEU A 226 4.70 -3.65 5.96
CA LEU A 226 4.29 -4.65 6.96
C LEU A 226 4.42 -6.08 6.44
N PHE A 227 4.14 -6.32 5.15
CA PHE A 227 4.17 -7.66 4.58
C PHE A 227 5.56 -8.30 4.64
N ARG A 228 6.63 -7.49 4.68
CA ARG A 228 8.02 -7.95 4.89
C ARG A 228 8.18 -8.79 6.17
N ALA A 229 7.36 -8.54 7.19
CA ALA A 229 7.39 -9.32 8.44
C ALA A 229 7.15 -10.82 8.20
N PHE A 230 6.31 -11.17 7.23
CA PHE A 230 5.99 -12.55 6.88
C PHE A 230 6.98 -13.14 5.87
N GLY A 231 7.21 -12.45 4.76
CA GLY A 231 8.04 -12.93 3.65
C GLY A 231 9.54 -12.74 3.92
N GLN A 232 10.01 -11.51 3.91
CA GLN A 232 11.44 -11.20 3.97
C GLN A 232 12.08 -11.50 5.32
N TYR A 233 11.36 -11.21 6.42
CA TYR A 233 11.91 -11.36 7.78
C TYR A 233 11.54 -12.68 8.46
N GLY A 234 10.52 -13.39 7.96
CA GLY A 234 10.09 -14.68 8.51
C GLY A 234 9.69 -14.63 9.99
N LEU A 235 9.11 -13.51 10.45
CA LEU A 235 8.78 -13.30 11.87
C LEU A 235 7.53 -14.07 12.31
N ALA A 236 6.65 -14.42 11.36
CA ALA A 236 5.44 -15.22 11.59
C ALA A 236 5.02 -15.94 10.31
N SER A 237 4.28 -17.04 10.46
CA SER A 237 3.54 -17.67 9.37
C SER A 237 2.24 -16.90 9.12
N LEU A 238 2.04 -16.44 7.89
CA LEU A 238 0.82 -15.71 7.52
C LEU A 238 -0.44 -16.58 7.70
N ALA A 239 -0.39 -17.86 7.33
CA ALA A 239 -1.51 -18.80 7.49
C ALA A 239 -1.90 -19.04 8.96
N GLU A 240 -0.93 -19.02 9.86
CA GLU A 240 -1.18 -19.17 11.29
C GLU A 240 -1.62 -17.88 11.97
N TRP A 241 -1.10 -16.73 11.52
CA TRP A 241 -1.38 -15.43 12.09
C TRP A 241 -2.77 -14.92 11.67
N LEU A 242 -3.12 -15.03 10.39
CA LEU A 242 -4.31 -14.44 9.80
C LEU A 242 -5.63 -14.82 10.51
N PRO A 243 -5.91 -16.09 10.86
CA PRO A 243 -7.18 -16.45 11.52
C PRO A 243 -7.31 -15.94 12.96
N ARG A 244 -6.22 -15.49 13.56
CA ARG A 244 -6.14 -15.08 14.98
C ARG A 244 -5.70 -13.65 15.17
N ALA A 245 -5.63 -12.86 14.08
CA ALA A 245 -5.12 -11.51 14.13
C ALA A 245 -5.91 -10.64 15.12
N THR A 246 -5.18 -9.85 15.87
CA THR A 246 -5.67 -8.86 16.82
C THR A 246 -4.81 -7.61 16.70
N TYR A 247 -5.28 -6.49 17.20
CA TYR A 247 -4.47 -5.27 17.26
C TYR A 247 -3.14 -5.52 18.01
N PHE A 248 -3.19 -6.24 19.12
CA PHE A 248 -2.00 -6.57 19.90
C PHE A 248 -1.01 -7.45 19.13
N SER A 249 -1.49 -8.44 18.38
CA SER A 249 -0.59 -9.29 17.58
C SER A 249 0.01 -8.53 16.39
N ALA A 250 -0.70 -7.57 15.81
CA ALA A 250 -0.18 -6.68 14.78
C ALA A 250 0.91 -5.76 15.34
N GLN A 251 0.65 -5.14 16.50
CA GLN A 251 1.62 -4.32 17.21
C GLN A 251 2.89 -5.10 17.54
N LEU A 252 2.75 -6.29 18.14
CA LEU A 252 3.89 -7.14 18.51
C LEU A 252 4.70 -7.56 17.27
N LEU A 253 4.04 -7.85 16.16
CA LEU A 253 4.71 -8.19 14.90
C LEU A 253 5.51 -6.98 14.37
N CYS A 254 4.91 -5.79 14.41
CA CYS A 254 5.56 -4.54 14.02
C CYS A 254 6.75 -4.22 14.92
N ASP A 255 6.61 -4.31 16.25
CA ASP A 255 7.70 -4.06 17.20
C ASP A 255 8.91 -4.98 16.95
N ARG A 256 8.66 -6.26 16.67
CA ARG A 256 9.72 -7.24 16.33
C ARG A 256 10.39 -6.89 14.99
N MET A 257 9.61 -6.45 14.00
CA MET A 257 10.10 -6.00 12.72
C MET A 257 10.99 -4.76 12.89
N ARG A 258 10.55 -3.75 13.64
CA ARG A 258 11.33 -2.54 13.94
C ARG A 258 12.63 -2.84 14.67
N ALA A 259 12.62 -3.77 15.63
CA ALA A 259 13.83 -4.20 16.33
C ALA A 259 14.84 -4.85 15.37
N LEU A 260 14.35 -5.67 14.41
CA LEU A 260 15.19 -6.30 13.39
C LEU A 260 15.75 -5.25 12.42
N GLU A 261 14.93 -4.31 11.96
CA GLU A 261 15.32 -3.21 11.06
C GLU A 261 16.40 -2.32 11.69
N ALA A 262 16.23 -1.98 12.98
CA ALA A 262 17.21 -1.22 13.74
C ALA A 262 18.54 -1.97 13.89
N ALA A 263 18.49 -3.28 14.11
CA ALA A 263 19.69 -4.13 14.21
C ALA A 263 20.41 -4.29 12.85
N ASP A 264 19.70 -4.09 11.72
CA ASP A 264 20.23 -4.13 10.36
C ASP A 264 20.20 -2.75 9.68
N ALA A 265 20.58 -1.71 10.40
CA ALA A 265 20.57 -0.33 9.89
C ALA A 265 21.45 -0.09 8.64
N ARG A 266 22.40 -1.00 8.38
CA ARG A 266 23.25 -0.97 7.16
C ARG A 266 22.64 -1.73 5.98
N LEU A 267 21.47 -2.35 6.12
CA LEU A 267 20.75 -3.11 5.09
C LEU A 267 21.59 -4.24 4.46
N THR A 268 22.38 -4.92 5.29
CA THR A 268 23.33 -5.96 4.82
C THR A 268 22.75 -7.36 4.96
N ARG A 269 21.95 -7.59 6.00
CA ARG A 269 21.31 -8.89 6.24
C ARG A 269 20.04 -9.04 5.40
N PHE A 270 19.28 -7.97 5.30
CA PHE A 270 18.04 -7.89 4.52
C PHE A 270 18.13 -6.68 3.60
N PRO A 271 18.68 -6.84 2.38
CA PRO A 271 18.80 -5.76 1.43
C PRO A 271 17.43 -5.13 1.10
N ARG A 272 17.33 -3.81 1.19
CA ARG A 272 16.13 -3.03 0.95
C ARG A 272 16.46 -1.55 0.72
N MET A 273 15.54 -0.78 0.20
CA MET A 273 15.78 0.61 -0.17
C MET A 273 15.79 1.59 1.01
N LYS A 274 15.13 1.26 2.12
CA LYS A 274 14.98 2.11 3.33
C LYS A 274 15.30 1.29 4.58
N VAL A 275 15.72 1.94 5.66
CA VAL A 275 15.94 1.26 6.97
C VAL A 275 14.64 0.68 7.50
N GLY A 276 13.59 1.49 7.55
CA GLY A 276 12.22 1.08 7.83
C GLY A 276 11.26 1.68 6.79
N ASP A 277 10.08 1.15 6.69
CA ASP A 277 8.98 1.69 5.90
C ASP A 277 7.74 1.84 6.76
N ASP A 278 6.76 2.66 6.34
CA ASP A 278 5.47 2.70 7.00
C ASP A 278 4.84 1.30 6.95
N ALA A 279 4.10 0.93 7.98
CA ALA A 279 3.60 -0.43 8.12
C ALA A 279 2.13 -0.41 8.52
N SER A 280 1.26 -0.79 7.59
CA SER A 280 -0.18 -0.67 7.78
C SER A 280 -0.91 -1.92 7.35
N LEU A 281 -2.05 -2.18 7.99
CA LEU A 281 -2.96 -3.24 7.61
C LEU A 281 -4.42 -2.90 7.95
N PHE A 282 -5.33 -3.53 7.24
CA PHE A 282 -6.65 -3.89 7.76
C PHE A 282 -6.78 -5.40 7.89
N TRP A 283 -7.68 -5.82 8.79
CA TRP A 283 -8.05 -7.22 8.94
C TRP A 283 -9.55 -7.34 9.21
N LEU A 284 -10.18 -8.30 8.52
CA LEU A 284 -11.60 -8.63 8.62
C LEU A 284 -11.73 -10.11 8.94
N GLY A 285 -12.30 -10.44 10.11
CA GLY A 285 -12.52 -11.83 10.54
C GLY A 285 -13.98 -12.22 10.53
N ALA A 286 -14.26 -13.49 10.19
CA ALA A 286 -15.59 -14.05 10.19
C ALA A 286 -16.19 -14.17 11.59
#